data_732d836effc9689d8f437e7998bb661d
#
_entry.id   732d836effc9689d8f437e7998bb661d
#
_cell.length_a   1.000
_cell.length_b   1.000
_cell.length_c   1.000
_cell.angle_alpha   90.00
_cell.angle_beta   90.00
_cell.angle_gamma   90.00
#
_symmetry.space_group_name_H-M   'P 1'
#
loop_
_entity.id
_entity.type
_entity.pdbx_description
1 polymer ?
#
loop_
_entity_poly.entity_id
_entity_poly.type
_entity_poly.pdbx_seq_one_letter_code
_entity_poly.pdbx_strand_id
1 'polypeptide(L)'
;MLFHVSETPGIERFEPRPSSYVPDPVVWAIDAERLRNYLVPRECPRVTFYAGPETTAADVGRFLGSHGAVVAIESGWLQRLQSCRLHCYHFSPDTFDCLDECAGYFVSRVPVVPLHVEPLDDPVAELGKRGVSLRLESNLWPLRDAVVASSLQFSMIRMRNALPRDAA
;
A
#
# COMPACT_ATOMS: atom_id res chain seq x y z
N MET A 1 10.47 12.19 -6.44
CA MET A 1 9.25 12.54 -5.67
C MET A 1 8.90 11.37 -4.79
N LEU A 2 8.64 11.60 -3.50
CA LEU A 2 8.20 10.61 -2.54
C LEU A 2 6.79 10.95 -2.03
N PHE A 3 6.10 9.96 -1.48
CA PHE A 3 4.67 10.08 -1.17
C PHE A 3 4.35 9.58 0.23
N HIS A 4 3.34 10.20 0.84
CA HIS A 4 2.70 9.71 2.05
C HIS A 4 1.18 9.80 1.90
N VAL A 5 0.48 8.71 2.16
CA VAL A 5 -0.98 8.68 2.09
C VAL A 5 -1.57 8.68 3.50
N SER A 6 -2.52 9.57 3.73
CA SER A 6 -3.20 9.72 5.03
C SER A 6 -4.70 9.94 4.85
N GLU A 7 -5.50 9.48 5.81
CA GLU A 7 -6.91 9.84 5.92
C GLU A 7 -7.09 11.23 6.55
N THR A 8 -6.04 11.80 7.14
CA THR A 8 -6.07 13.14 7.76
C THR A 8 -5.77 14.19 6.71
N PRO A 9 -6.68 15.16 6.48
CA PRO A 9 -6.43 16.29 5.61
C PRO A 9 -5.55 17.35 6.29
N GLY A 10 -4.97 18.26 5.50
CA GLY A 10 -4.38 19.51 5.99
C GLY A 10 -3.13 19.33 6.87
N ILE A 11 -2.38 18.26 6.71
CA ILE A 11 -1.10 18.12 7.43
C ILE A 11 -0.09 19.06 6.77
N GLU A 12 0.21 20.16 7.46
CA GLU A 12 1.17 21.16 6.98
C GLU A 12 2.63 20.74 7.22
N ARG A 13 2.87 19.89 8.24
CA ARG A 13 4.20 19.42 8.61
C ARG A 13 4.12 18.03 9.24
N PHE A 14 5.01 17.17 8.82
CA PHE A 14 5.18 15.83 9.35
C PHE A 14 6.33 15.81 10.35
N GLU A 15 6.04 15.46 11.58
CA GLU A 15 7.07 15.28 12.62
C GLU A 15 7.51 13.81 12.67
N PRO A 16 8.81 13.54 12.88
CA PRO A 16 9.30 12.18 13.10
C PRO A 16 8.58 11.51 14.28
N ARG A 17 8.13 10.27 14.09
CA ARG A 17 7.41 9.49 15.10
C ARG A 17 8.11 8.16 15.35
N PRO A 18 8.05 7.63 16.59
CA PRO A 18 8.57 6.30 16.89
C PRO A 18 7.96 5.24 15.97
N SER A 19 8.80 4.29 15.58
CA SER A 19 8.42 3.16 14.74
C SER A 19 9.03 1.88 15.29
N SER A 20 8.33 0.74 15.13
CA SER A 20 8.87 -0.57 15.48
C SER A 20 9.87 -1.12 14.46
N TYR A 21 10.01 -0.44 13.31
CA TYR A 21 10.86 -0.90 12.20
C TYR A 21 12.26 -0.28 12.21
N VAL A 22 12.41 0.87 12.85
CA VAL A 22 13.69 1.59 12.96
C VAL A 22 13.84 2.14 14.37
N PRO A 23 15.09 2.24 14.89
CA PRO A 23 15.33 2.66 16.26
C PRO A 23 15.00 4.14 16.51
N ASP A 24 15.19 4.99 15.50
CA ASP A 24 14.95 6.42 15.60
C ASP A 24 13.54 6.81 15.19
N PRO A 25 12.97 7.90 15.75
CA PRO A 25 11.74 8.48 15.21
C PRO A 25 11.93 8.95 13.77
N VAL A 26 10.95 8.66 12.89
CA VAL A 26 11.03 8.99 11.47
C VAL A 26 9.71 9.45 10.88
N VAL A 27 9.80 10.20 9.79
CA VAL A 27 8.71 10.41 8.83
C VAL A 27 8.86 9.37 7.73
N TRP A 28 7.77 8.62 7.47
CA TRP A 28 7.74 7.60 6.43
C TRP A 28 7.26 8.15 5.11
N ALA A 29 7.92 7.75 4.03
CA ALA A 29 7.46 7.97 2.67
C ALA A 29 7.69 6.72 1.82
N ILE A 30 7.03 6.69 0.67
CA ILE A 30 7.11 5.61 -0.32
C ILE A 30 7.37 6.19 -1.71
N ASP A 31 7.88 5.35 -2.59
CA ASP A 31 8.02 5.69 -4.00
C ASP A 31 6.67 5.66 -4.76
N ALA A 32 6.69 6.10 -6.02
CA ALA A 32 5.50 6.14 -6.86
C ALA A 32 4.97 4.73 -7.20
N GLU A 33 5.85 3.75 -7.31
CA GLU A 33 5.46 2.38 -7.67
C GLU A 33 4.70 1.70 -6.53
N ARG A 34 5.12 1.93 -5.28
CA ARG A 34 4.50 1.32 -4.09
C ARG A 34 3.32 2.12 -3.55
N LEU A 35 3.06 3.30 -4.11
CA LEU A 35 1.91 4.13 -3.73
C LEU A 35 0.58 3.34 -3.78
N ARG A 36 0.41 2.44 -4.75
CA ARG A 36 -0.76 1.56 -4.86
C ARG A 36 -1.08 0.76 -3.59
N ASN A 37 -0.07 0.41 -2.79
CA ASN A 37 -0.25 -0.36 -1.56
C ASN A 37 -0.97 0.44 -0.45
N TYR A 38 -1.09 1.75 -0.62
CA TYR A 38 -1.60 2.69 0.38
C TYR A 38 -2.88 3.42 -0.05
N LEU A 39 -3.43 3.09 -1.21
CA LEU A 39 -4.70 3.64 -1.72
C LEU A 39 -5.93 2.93 -1.13
N VAL A 40 -5.85 2.52 0.11
CA VAL A 40 -6.92 1.91 0.91
C VAL A 40 -6.88 2.48 2.33
N PRO A 41 -7.95 2.36 3.12
CA PRO A 41 -7.94 2.83 4.51
C PRO A 41 -6.72 2.31 5.28
N ARG A 42 -6.16 3.14 6.15
CA ARG A 42 -4.90 2.85 6.85
C ARG A 42 -4.87 1.50 7.54
N GLU A 43 -5.95 1.15 8.24
CA GLU A 43 -6.04 -0.09 9.01
C GLU A 43 -6.58 -1.29 8.23
N CYS A 44 -6.95 -1.09 6.95
CA CYS A 44 -7.43 -2.15 6.08
C CYS A 44 -6.32 -3.20 5.84
N PRO A 45 -6.55 -4.47 6.18
CA PRO A 45 -5.64 -5.55 5.80
C PRO A 45 -5.67 -5.73 4.28
N ARG A 46 -4.49 -5.88 3.68
CA ARG A 46 -4.39 -6.07 2.22
C ARG A 46 -3.22 -6.93 1.83
N VAL A 47 -3.41 -7.65 0.75
CA VAL A 47 -2.42 -8.39 0.01
C VAL A 47 -2.30 -7.75 -1.37
N THR A 48 -1.16 -7.11 -1.64
CA THR A 48 -0.84 -6.57 -2.97
C THR A 48 0.13 -7.50 -3.65
N PHE A 49 -0.10 -7.81 -4.91
CA PHE A 49 0.80 -8.66 -5.69
C PHE A 49 0.87 -8.24 -7.15
N TYR A 50 2.01 -8.50 -7.79
CA TYR A 50 2.34 -8.05 -9.14
C TYR A 50 3.47 -8.92 -9.73
N ALA A 51 3.65 -8.85 -11.04
CA ALA A 51 4.74 -9.55 -11.71
C ALA A 51 6.09 -8.86 -11.43
N GLY A 52 7.10 -9.66 -11.10
CA GLY A 52 8.50 -9.25 -11.06
C GLY A 52 9.30 -9.93 -12.17
N PRO A 53 10.62 -9.69 -12.25
CA PRO A 53 11.48 -10.28 -13.27
C PRO A 53 11.46 -11.82 -13.34
N GLU A 54 11.31 -12.46 -12.18
CA GLU A 54 11.32 -13.93 -12.05
C GLU A 54 9.92 -14.56 -12.05
N THR A 55 8.86 -13.75 -12.28
CA THR A 55 7.49 -14.23 -12.24
C THR A 55 7.17 -15.10 -13.46
N THR A 56 6.68 -16.31 -13.23
CA THR A 56 6.32 -17.25 -14.28
C THR A 56 5.04 -16.83 -15.01
N ALA A 57 4.94 -17.19 -16.30
CA ALA A 57 3.71 -16.96 -17.08
C ALA A 57 2.48 -17.67 -16.49
N ALA A 58 2.68 -18.82 -15.85
CA ALA A 58 1.64 -19.57 -15.16
C ALA A 58 1.06 -18.77 -13.99
N ASP A 59 1.90 -18.16 -13.17
CA ASP A 59 1.45 -17.35 -12.05
C ASP A 59 0.81 -16.03 -12.51
N VAL A 60 1.36 -15.39 -13.56
CA VAL A 60 0.70 -14.24 -14.19
C VAL A 60 -0.72 -14.62 -14.62
N GLY A 61 -0.89 -15.71 -15.36
CA GLY A 61 -2.21 -16.15 -15.83
C GLY A 61 -3.17 -16.50 -14.68
N ARG A 62 -2.66 -17.14 -13.62
CA ARG A 62 -3.46 -17.57 -12.47
C ARG A 62 -3.92 -16.41 -11.58
N PHE A 63 -3.08 -15.43 -11.35
CA PHE A 63 -3.29 -14.42 -10.31
C PHE A 63 -3.58 -13.02 -10.84
N LEU A 64 -2.98 -12.61 -11.96
CA LEU A 64 -3.05 -11.25 -12.47
C LEU A 64 -3.99 -11.11 -13.67
N GLY A 65 -4.12 -12.15 -14.50
CA GLY A 65 -4.84 -12.04 -15.76
C GLY A 65 -4.24 -10.96 -16.66
N SER A 66 -5.02 -9.94 -17.00
CA SER A 66 -4.58 -8.79 -17.82
C SER A 66 -4.11 -7.57 -17.00
N HIS A 67 -4.11 -7.65 -15.66
CA HIS A 67 -3.78 -6.52 -14.79
C HIS A 67 -2.28 -6.49 -14.46
N GLY A 68 -1.73 -5.28 -14.30
CA GLY A 68 -0.34 -5.10 -13.89
C GLY A 68 -0.10 -5.44 -12.41
N ALA A 69 -1.09 -5.20 -11.57
CA ALA A 69 -1.08 -5.49 -10.15
C ALA A 69 -2.50 -5.71 -9.61
N VAL A 70 -2.58 -6.36 -8.47
CA VAL A 70 -3.83 -6.57 -7.73
C VAL A 70 -3.64 -6.12 -6.29
N VAL A 71 -4.61 -5.39 -5.76
CA VAL A 71 -4.77 -5.14 -4.33
C VAL A 71 -5.98 -5.92 -3.86
N ALA A 72 -5.77 -6.90 -3.01
CA ALA A 72 -6.83 -7.71 -2.42
C ALA A 72 -7.13 -7.26 -1.00
N ILE A 73 -8.41 -7.09 -0.68
CA ILE A 73 -8.93 -6.77 0.66
C ILE A 73 -10.07 -7.71 1.00
N GLU A 74 -10.40 -7.82 2.27
CA GLU A 74 -11.63 -8.53 2.68
C GLU A 74 -12.88 -7.72 2.32
N SER A 75 -13.92 -8.40 1.83
CA SER A 75 -15.16 -7.77 1.35
C SER A 75 -15.84 -6.88 2.41
N GLY A 76 -15.66 -7.19 3.69
CA GLY A 76 -16.15 -6.37 4.80
C GLY A 76 -15.56 -4.95 4.85
N TRP A 77 -14.43 -4.71 4.18
CA TRP A 77 -13.80 -3.40 4.09
C TRP A 77 -14.28 -2.53 2.93
N LEU A 78 -15.07 -3.11 1.99
CA LEU A 78 -15.47 -2.40 0.77
C LEU A 78 -16.23 -1.10 1.07
N GLN A 79 -17.20 -1.13 1.97
CA GLN A 79 -17.97 0.07 2.34
C GLN A 79 -17.06 1.15 2.93
N ARG A 80 -16.12 0.78 3.80
CA ARG A 80 -15.15 1.71 4.38
C ARG A 80 -14.21 2.28 3.32
N LEU A 81 -13.77 1.47 2.36
CA LEU A 81 -12.96 1.92 1.23
C LEU A 81 -13.70 2.92 0.36
N GLN A 82 -14.96 2.65 0.00
CA GLN A 82 -15.77 3.53 -0.83
C GLN A 82 -16.13 4.86 -0.16
N SER A 83 -16.19 4.88 1.17
CA SER A 83 -16.53 6.09 1.94
C SER A 83 -15.31 6.85 2.46
N CYS A 84 -14.10 6.29 2.37
CA CYS A 84 -12.91 6.97 2.85
C CYS A 84 -12.44 8.02 1.85
N ARG A 85 -11.83 9.07 2.38
CA ARG A 85 -11.09 10.07 1.62
C ARG A 85 -9.63 9.99 2.02
N LEU A 86 -8.78 9.94 1.03
CA LEU A 86 -7.34 9.89 1.22
C LEU A 86 -6.71 11.19 0.73
N HIS A 87 -5.56 11.50 1.29
CA HIS A 87 -4.76 12.66 0.92
C HIS A 87 -3.35 12.17 0.62
N CYS A 88 -2.89 12.38 -0.61
CA CYS A 88 -1.55 12.05 -1.04
C CYS A 88 -0.66 13.27 -0.87
N TYR A 89 0.26 13.20 0.08
CA TYR A 89 1.27 14.23 0.36
C TYR A 89 2.51 13.92 -0.45
N HIS A 90 2.99 14.91 -1.19
CA HIS A 90 4.15 14.82 -2.06
C HIS A 90 5.35 15.46 -1.35
N PHE A 91 6.47 14.74 -1.27
CA PHE A 91 7.68 15.20 -0.61
C PHE A 91 8.83 15.33 -1.60
N SER A 92 9.72 16.33 -1.36
CA SER A 92 11.07 16.30 -1.91
C SER A 92 11.85 15.11 -1.32
N PRO A 93 12.66 14.41 -2.10
CA PRO A 93 13.50 13.34 -1.58
C PRO A 93 14.69 13.81 -0.72
N ASP A 94 14.98 15.13 -0.67
CA ASP A 94 16.24 15.70 -0.17
C ASP A 94 16.60 15.30 1.26
N THR A 95 15.61 15.07 2.12
CA THR A 95 15.80 14.72 3.54
C THR A 95 15.52 13.26 3.85
N PHE A 96 15.29 12.45 2.80
CA PHE A 96 14.93 11.06 2.95
C PHE A 96 16.09 10.13 2.59
N ASP A 97 16.32 9.16 3.45
CA ASP A 97 17.19 8.01 3.18
C ASP A 97 16.34 6.84 2.67
N CYS A 98 16.84 6.11 1.67
CA CYS A 98 16.23 4.84 1.27
C CYS A 98 16.49 3.79 2.35
N LEU A 99 15.43 3.29 2.96
CA LEU A 99 15.51 2.24 3.97
C LEU A 99 15.45 0.84 3.34
N ASP A 100 14.59 0.67 2.36
CA ASP A 100 14.39 -0.60 1.63
C ASP A 100 13.96 -0.28 0.20
N GLU A 101 14.87 -0.50 -0.74
CA GLU A 101 14.64 -0.24 -2.16
C GLU A 101 13.57 -1.19 -2.74
N CYS A 102 13.56 -2.45 -2.32
CA CYS A 102 12.57 -3.43 -2.79
C CYS A 102 11.16 -3.09 -2.34
N ALA A 103 11.01 -2.64 -1.08
CA ALA A 103 9.74 -2.21 -0.54
C ALA A 103 9.37 -0.76 -0.89
N GLY A 104 10.31 0.00 -1.47
CA GLY A 104 10.14 1.42 -1.80
C GLY A 104 9.97 2.30 -0.56
N TYR A 105 10.61 1.94 0.56
CA TYR A 105 10.51 2.66 1.82
C TYR A 105 11.62 3.68 1.98
N PHE A 106 11.19 4.88 2.33
CA PHE A 106 12.06 6.03 2.61
C PHE A 106 11.72 6.62 3.97
N VAL A 107 12.74 7.10 4.66
CA VAL A 107 12.60 7.69 6.00
C VAL A 107 13.34 9.01 6.11
N SER A 108 12.72 9.99 6.78
CA SER A 108 13.39 11.23 7.17
C SER A 108 13.43 11.32 8.71
N ARG A 109 14.61 11.63 9.25
CA ARG A 109 14.81 11.86 10.71
C ARG A 109 14.56 13.30 11.13
N VAL A 110 14.24 14.14 10.17
CA VAL A 110 13.90 15.55 10.40
C VAL A 110 12.47 15.81 10.00
N PRO A 111 11.82 16.85 10.54
CA PRO A 111 10.48 17.24 10.11
C PRO A 111 10.42 17.55 8.62
N VAL A 112 9.33 17.18 7.97
CA VAL A 112 9.11 17.35 6.52
C VAL A 112 7.85 18.16 6.27
N VAL A 113 7.98 19.19 5.42
CA VAL A 113 6.85 19.95 4.88
C VAL A 113 6.52 19.40 3.50
N PRO A 114 5.26 19.01 3.22
CA PRO A 114 4.88 18.55 1.90
C PRO A 114 4.97 19.67 0.88
N LEU A 115 5.43 19.36 -0.32
CA LEU A 115 5.44 20.29 -1.46
C LEU A 115 4.03 20.54 -2.01
N HIS A 116 3.20 19.50 -1.94
CA HIS A 116 1.85 19.50 -2.47
C HIS A 116 1.02 18.43 -1.75
N VAL A 117 -0.29 18.63 -1.70
CA VAL A 117 -1.26 17.62 -1.25
C VAL A 117 -2.33 17.46 -2.32
N GLU A 118 -2.58 16.21 -2.70
CA GLU A 118 -3.61 15.82 -3.66
C GLU A 118 -4.73 15.07 -2.91
N PRO A 119 -5.99 15.56 -2.95
CA PRO A 119 -7.11 14.80 -2.43
C PRO A 119 -7.40 13.61 -3.36
N LEU A 120 -7.63 12.44 -2.76
CA LEU A 120 -8.00 11.22 -3.45
C LEU A 120 -9.41 10.82 -2.97
N ASP A 121 -10.42 11.39 -3.60
CA ASP A 121 -11.82 11.25 -3.19
C ASP A 121 -12.42 9.86 -3.51
N ASP A 122 -11.88 9.17 -4.51
CA ASP A 122 -12.28 7.83 -4.93
C ASP A 122 -11.06 6.92 -5.02
N PRO A 123 -10.66 6.26 -3.92
CA PRO A 123 -9.52 5.35 -3.91
C PRO A 123 -9.66 4.17 -4.89
N VAL A 124 -10.87 3.71 -5.17
CA VAL A 124 -11.12 2.62 -6.13
C VAL A 124 -10.79 3.09 -7.55
N ALA A 125 -11.27 4.28 -7.93
CA ALA A 125 -10.92 4.87 -9.22
C ALA A 125 -9.41 5.14 -9.34
N GLU A 126 -8.77 5.56 -8.24
CA GLU A 126 -7.31 5.80 -8.21
C GLU A 126 -6.49 4.53 -8.42
N LEU A 127 -6.92 3.39 -7.88
CA LEU A 127 -6.33 2.08 -8.19
C LEU A 127 -6.47 1.78 -9.68
N GLY A 128 -7.68 1.92 -10.24
CA GLY A 128 -7.95 1.67 -11.66
C GLY A 128 -7.10 2.53 -12.60
N LYS A 129 -6.94 3.84 -12.32
CA LYS A 129 -6.08 4.76 -13.09
C LYS A 129 -4.60 4.29 -13.14
N ARG A 130 -4.16 3.54 -12.15
CA ARG A 130 -2.81 2.97 -12.05
C ARG A 130 -2.69 1.54 -12.59
N GLY A 131 -3.74 1.04 -13.27
CA GLY A 131 -3.76 -0.33 -13.81
C GLY A 131 -3.81 -1.42 -12.73
N VAL A 132 -4.27 -1.07 -11.53
CA VAL A 132 -4.38 -1.97 -10.38
C VAL A 132 -5.81 -2.46 -10.25
N SER A 133 -6.02 -3.78 -10.20
CA SER A 133 -7.33 -4.38 -9.92
C SER A 133 -7.58 -4.47 -8.42
N LEU A 134 -8.76 -4.05 -7.97
CA LEU A 134 -9.24 -4.34 -6.63
C LEU A 134 -9.89 -5.72 -6.61
N ARG A 135 -9.42 -6.59 -5.71
CA ARG A 135 -9.97 -7.92 -5.50
C ARG A 135 -10.58 -8.04 -4.11
N LEU A 136 -11.80 -8.59 -4.06
CA LEU A 136 -12.51 -8.80 -2.79
C LEU A 136 -12.47 -10.28 -2.42
N GLU A 137 -12.05 -10.56 -1.20
CA GLU A 137 -12.01 -11.91 -0.63
C GLU A 137 -12.93 -11.98 0.60
N SER A 138 -13.50 -13.13 0.86
CA SER A 138 -14.20 -13.37 2.14
C SER A 138 -13.22 -13.47 3.30
N ASN A 139 -12.03 -14.00 3.03
CA ASN A 139 -10.93 -14.14 3.97
C ASN A 139 -9.61 -14.06 3.19
N LEU A 140 -8.67 -13.22 3.63
CA LEU A 140 -7.40 -12.99 2.92
C LEU A 140 -6.38 -14.12 3.06
N TRP A 141 -6.48 -14.98 4.07
CA TRP A 141 -5.42 -15.95 4.37
C TRP A 141 -5.19 -16.98 3.28
N PRO A 142 -6.22 -17.58 2.64
CA PRO A 142 -6.01 -18.51 1.54
C PRO A 142 -5.28 -17.87 0.35
N LEU A 143 -5.67 -16.65 -0.02
CA LEU A 143 -5.00 -15.89 -1.09
C LEU A 143 -3.56 -15.53 -0.68
N ARG A 144 -3.38 -15.04 0.54
CA ARG A 144 -2.05 -14.71 1.08
C ARG A 144 -1.09 -15.90 0.98
N ASP A 145 -1.54 -17.08 1.40
CA ASP A 145 -0.71 -18.27 1.38
C ASP A 145 -0.40 -18.73 -0.06
N ALA A 146 -1.37 -18.63 -0.96
CA ALA A 146 -1.17 -18.93 -2.39
C ALA A 146 -0.20 -17.94 -3.06
N VAL A 147 -0.29 -16.65 -2.74
CA VAL A 147 0.64 -15.63 -3.28
C VAL A 147 2.06 -15.83 -2.75
N VAL A 148 2.23 -16.16 -1.46
CA VAL A 148 3.56 -16.47 -0.88
C VAL A 148 4.20 -17.68 -1.53
N ALA A 149 3.41 -18.68 -1.91
CA ALA A 149 3.89 -19.89 -2.58
C ALA A 149 4.13 -19.72 -4.09
N SER A 150 3.80 -18.55 -4.66
CA SER A 150 3.95 -18.24 -6.09
C SER A 150 5.30 -17.56 -6.38
N SER A 151 5.56 -17.31 -7.65
CA SER A 151 6.71 -16.52 -8.12
C SER A 151 6.41 -14.99 -8.19
N LEU A 152 5.24 -14.56 -7.73
CA LEU A 152 4.86 -13.15 -7.73
C LEU A 152 5.64 -12.34 -6.70
N GLN A 153 5.83 -11.08 -6.99
CA GLN A 153 6.20 -10.11 -5.96
C GLN A 153 4.95 -9.64 -5.20
N PHE A 154 5.11 -9.36 -3.91
CA PHE A 154 3.99 -9.02 -3.07
C PHE A 154 4.34 -8.09 -1.90
N SER A 155 3.30 -7.46 -1.38
CA SER A 155 3.33 -6.69 -0.13
C SER A 155 2.13 -7.07 0.72
N MET A 156 2.34 -7.30 2.01
CA MET A 156 1.29 -7.67 2.95
C MET A 156 1.26 -6.68 4.10
N ILE A 157 0.18 -5.92 4.18
CA ILE A 157 0.09 -4.80 5.11
C ILE A 157 -1.13 -5.00 6.02
N ARG A 158 -0.97 -4.72 7.32
CA ARG A 158 -2.03 -4.80 8.34
C ARG A 158 -2.71 -6.17 8.47
N MET A 159 -2.03 -7.26 8.15
CA MET A 159 -2.61 -8.61 8.24
C MET A 159 -3.10 -8.98 9.65
N ARG A 160 -2.61 -8.30 10.69
CA ARG A 160 -3.13 -8.45 12.06
C ARG A 160 -4.60 -8.04 12.20
N ASN A 161 -5.12 -7.23 11.27
CA ASN A 161 -6.51 -6.77 11.25
C ASN A 161 -7.40 -7.63 10.33
N ALA A 162 -6.82 -8.63 9.66
CA ALA A 162 -7.58 -9.58 8.86
C ALA A 162 -8.45 -10.48 9.75
N LEU A 163 -9.50 -11.02 9.18
CA LEU A 163 -10.32 -12.03 9.84
C LEU A 163 -9.44 -13.20 10.32
N PRO A 164 -9.84 -13.92 11.37
CA PRO A 164 -9.14 -15.13 11.77
C PRO A 164 -9.02 -16.12 10.61
N ARG A 165 -7.93 -16.93 10.59
CA ARG A 165 -7.71 -17.91 9.51
C ARG A 165 -8.86 -18.90 9.34
N ASP A 166 -9.51 -19.24 10.43
CA ASP A 166 -10.60 -20.24 10.47
C ASP A 166 -11.99 -19.60 10.34
N ALA A 167 -12.07 -18.29 10.08
CA ALA A 167 -13.34 -17.64 9.81
C ALA A 167 -13.84 -18.03 8.41
N ALA A 168 -15.00 -18.68 8.38
CA ALA A 168 -15.67 -19.09 7.14
C ALA A 168 -16.34 -17.88 6.46
#